data_c57109ed1e00580701340932fefc0718
#
_entry.id   c57109ed1e00580701340932fefc0718
#
_cell.length_a   1.000
_cell.length_b   1.000
_cell.length_c   1.000
_cell.angle_alpha   90.00
_cell.angle_beta   90.00
_cell.angle_gamma   90.00
#
_symmetry.space_group_name_H-M   'P 1'
#
loop_
_entity.id
_entity.type
_entity.pdbx_description
1 polymer ?
#
loop_
_entity_poly.entity_id
_entity_poly.type
_entity_poly.pdbx_seq_one_letter_code
_entity_poly.pdbx_strand_id
1 'polypeptide(L)'
;MKNNYLIRTRLNKINDQLSILKTSPAIVKNKWISENQLKLDKLKTTQSVKLNQLRKTFDETYFITEKEEKIKKLDDKVYWKSREYKQSLTRQLKRVSKSADSDNKAVIHQKKYEEKLTKLQDWRKLQEESINLNIVNVEQLDKSVKATAKTEYDRLKVEFDREFQIMETSLKNKTEERLNSYLKTNQNKILKIDKQLTKIQNELQSNLNLEKENNLKLLNELNNKPSLTENETIKKNTLTALEELQSNRDILLRLQDLSMKFGGLKAVDHLSFDVKKGEIFGLIGPNGAGKTTVFNCITQFYKASEGQIFYRDNFNEIIDLQNIMVHNVIKEGIVRTFQNVELIWELSVLDNLLVGAHSRYRSNFFVQLLHLPKLKREEEIYRYKATEILKMLNLLPYKDFPAYGLPYGILKRIELARTLMTDPKLIILDEPAAGLNDLESVELAKTIRLIRDKYQCTIFLVEHDMGLVMDICDRICAISFGKKLAIGTPKEIQQSKIVQESYLGGE
;
A
#
# COMPACT_ATOMS: atom_id res chain seq x y z
N MET A 1 -16.11 -7.95 31.25
CA MET A 1 -15.01 -7.39 30.41
C MET A 1 -13.98 -8.43 29.95
N LYS A 2 -13.27 -9.16 30.84
CA LYS A 2 -12.23 -10.14 30.45
C LYS A 2 -12.75 -11.27 29.54
N ASN A 3 -13.96 -11.76 29.78
CA ASN A 3 -14.57 -12.83 28.98
C ASN A 3 -14.97 -12.34 27.57
N ASN A 4 -15.54 -11.14 27.44
CA ASN A 4 -15.91 -10.55 26.17
C ASN A 4 -14.68 -10.25 25.28
N TYR A 5 -13.54 -9.86 25.87
CA TYR A 5 -12.28 -9.69 25.14
C TYR A 5 -11.77 -11.01 24.51
N LEU A 6 -11.84 -12.12 25.25
CA LEU A 6 -11.45 -13.44 24.73
C LEU A 6 -12.37 -13.90 23.59
N ILE A 7 -13.68 -13.66 23.71
CA ILE A 7 -14.66 -13.98 22.66
C ILE A 7 -14.38 -13.13 21.41
N ARG A 8 -14.14 -11.83 21.57
CA ARG A 8 -13.78 -10.92 20.45
C ARG A 8 -12.49 -11.36 19.76
N THR A 9 -11.47 -11.76 20.51
CA THR A 9 -10.22 -12.27 19.93
C THR A 9 -10.46 -13.54 19.09
N ARG A 10 -11.37 -14.43 19.52
CA ARG A 10 -11.79 -15.60 18.74
C ARG A 10 -12.55 -15.20 17.49
N LEU A 11 -13.46 -14.24 17.57
CA LEU A 11 -14.22 -13.72 16.43
C LEU A 11 -13.31 -13.09 15.36
N ASN A 12 -12.38 -12.23 15.77
CA ASN A 12 -11.38 -11.66 14.85
C ASN A 12 -10.62 -12.76 14.11
N LYS A 13 -10.19 -13.77 14.84
CA LYS A 13 -9.46 -14.91 14.29
C LYS A 13 -10.27 -15.70 13.24
N ILE A 14 -11.56 -15.82 13.42
CA ILE A 14 -12.47 -16.54 12.53
C ILE A 14 -12.82 -15.66 11.32
N ASN A 15 -13.08 -14.37 11.50
CA ASN A 15 -13.36 -13.43 10.43
C ASN A 15 -12.20 -13.33 9.44
N ASP A 16 -10.96 -13.26 9.95
CA ASP A 16 -9.81 -13.28 9.05
C ASP A 16 -9.67 -14.62 8.29
N GLN A 17 -10.01 -15.79 8.91
CA GLN A 17 -10.04 -17.07 8.19
C GLN A 17 -11.04 -17.05 7.06
N LEU A 18 -12.19 -16.45 7.30
CA LEU A 18 -13.26 -16.30 6.33
C LEU A 18 -12.82 -15.37 5.19
N SER A 19 -12.19 -14.25 5.51
CA SER A 19 -11.63 -13.30 4.53
C SER A 19 -10.62 -13.98 3.62
N ILE A 20 -9.68 -14.75 4.18
CA ILE A 20 -8.68 -15.51 3.42
C ILE A 20 -9.36 -16.52 2.48
N LEU A 21 -10.37 -17.25 2.94
CA LEU A 21 -11.08 -18.23 2.13
C LEU A 21 -11.89 -17.58 1.00
N LYS A 22 -12.49 -16.41 1.25
CA LYS A 22 -13.23 -15.65 0.24
C LYS A 22 -12.32 -15.03 -0.83
N THR A 23 -11.12 -14.59 -0.46
CA THR A 23 -10.16 -13.95 -1.39
C THR A 23 -9.35 -14.98 -2.18
N SER A 24 -9.10 -16.16 -1.61
CA SER A 24 -8.22 -17.18 -2.20
C SER A 24 -8.64 -17.71 -3.57
N PRO A 25 -9.95 -17.81 -3.96
CA PRO A 25 -10.33 -18.23 -5.31
C PRO A 25 -9.82 -17.31 -6.41
N ALA A 26 -9.89 -15.98 -6.21
CA ALA A 26 -9.40 -15.02 -7.20
C ALA A 26 -7.88 -15.14 -7.40
N ILE A 27 -7.14 -15.32 -6.31
CA ILE A 27 -5.67 -15.46 -6.33
C ILE A 27 -5.27 -16.74 -7.06
N VAL A 28 -5.92 -17.86 -6.73
CA VAL A 28 -5.65 -19.15 -7.37
C VAL A 28 -5.99 -19.11 -8.86
N LYS A 29 -7.11 -18.46 -9.22
CA LYS A 29 -7.49 -18.24 -10.61
C LYS A 29 -6.43 -17.45 -11.37
N ASN A 30 -5.98 -16.32 -10.82
CA ASN A 30 -4.97 -15.47 -11.45
C ASN A 30 -3.61 -16.19 -11.60
N LYS A 31 -3.21 -16.98 -10.60
CA LYS A 31 -2.01 -17.82 -10.68
C LYS A 31 -2.09 -18.82 -11.84
N TRP A 32 -3.20 -19.53 -11.98
CA TRP A 32 -3.38 -20.49 -13.09
C TRP A 32 -3.44 -19.82 -14.46
N ILE A 33 -4.05 -18.62 -14.54
CA ILE A 33 -4.05 -17.82 -15.77
C ILE A 33 -2.60 -17.43 -16.14
N SER A 34 -1.80 -16.96 -15.18
CA SER A 34 -0.39 -16.60 -15.41
C SER A 34 0.45 -17.81 -15.84
N GLU A 35 0.25 -18.97 -15.20
CA GLU A 35 0.93 -20.22 -15.59
C GLU A 35 0.55 -20.67 -17.00
N ASN A 36 -0.72 -20.50 -17.39
CA ASN A 36 -1.19 -20.81 -18.73
C ASN A 36 -0.63 -19.82 -19.76
N GLN A 37 -0.58 -18.53 -19.44
CA GLN A 37 0.03 -17.53 -20.31
C GLN A 37 1.49 -17.85 -20.58
N LEU A 38 2.26 -18.23 -19.56
CA LEU A 38 3.66 -18.65 -19.75
C LEU A 38 3.79 -19.87 -20.70
N LYS A 39 2.85 -20.83 -20.67
CA LYS A 39 2.86 -21.97 -21.59
C LYS A 39 2.55 -21.54 -23.01
N LEU A 40 1.58 -20.66 -23.19
CA LEU A 40 1.22 -20.09 -24.50
C LEU A 40 2.36 -19.27 -25.09
N ASP A 41 3.05 -18.47 -24.27
CA ASP A 41 4.19 -17.67 -24.71
C ASP A 41 5.37 -18.57 -25.15
N LYS A 42 5.62 -19.67 -24.42
CA LYS A 42 6.63 -20.66 -24.83
C LYS A 42 6.26 -21.32 -26.17
N LEU A 43 4.99 -21.68 -26.37
CA LEU A 43 4.54 -22.23 -27.64
C LEU A 43 4.73 -21.23 -28.79
N LYS A 44 4.27 -19.97 -28.60
CA LYS A 44 4.48 -18.90 -29.59
C LYS A 44 5.96 -18.69 -29.92
N THR A 45 6.82 -18.67 -28.92
CA THR A 45 8.27 -18.50 -29.13
C THR A 45 8.82 -19.65 -29.97
N THR A 46 8.46 -20.91 -29.65
CA THR A 46 8.92 -22.08 -30.39
C THR A 46 8.43 -22.07 -31.83
N GLN A 47 7.16 -21.72 -32.04
CA GLN A 47 6.54 -21.63 -33.38
C GLN A 47 7.17 -20.48 -34.20
N SER A 48 7.39 -19.31 -33.59
CA SER A 48 8.00 -18.17 -34.26
C SER A 48 9.45 -18.43 -34.68
N VAL A 49 10.23 -19.19 -33.91
CA VAL A 49 11.57 -19.62 -34.30
C VAL A 49 11.53 -20.45 -35.58
N LYS A 50 10.63 -21.44 -35.66
CA LYS A 50 10.46 -22.32 -36.88
C LYS A 50 10.02 -21.49 -38.08
N LEU A 51 9.03 -20.60 -37.91
CA LEU A 51 8.55 -19.74 -39.00
C LEU A 51 9.64 -18.78 -39.48
N ASN A 52 10.42 -18.19 -38.57
CA ASN A 52 11.51 -17.30 -38.92
C ASN A 52 12.64 -18.01 -39.67
N GLN A 53 12.91 -19.27 -39.35
CA GLN A 53 13.87 -20.09 -40.11
C GLN A 53 13.46 -20.24 -41.57
N LEU A 54 12.18 -20.58 -41.84
CA LEU A 54 11.66 -20.68 -43.19
C LEU A 54 11.58 -19.32 -43.90
N ARG A 55 11.18 -18.26 -43.16
CA ARG A 55 11.08 -16.92 -43.72
C ARG A 55 12.42 -16.42 -44.27
N LYS A 56 13.54 -16.76 -43.59
CA LYS A 56 14.90 -16.49 -44.05
C LYS A 56 15.21 -17.01 -45.45
N THR A 57 14.50 -18.04 -45.95
CA THR A 57 14.78 -18.63 -47.24
C THR A 57 14.02 -18.01 -48.41
N PHE A 58 12.95 -17.23 -48.14
CA PHE A 58 12.10 -16.71 -49.22
C PHE A 58 11.76 -15.22 -49.13
N ASP A 59 11.84 -14.57 -47.93
CA ASP A 59 11.36 -13.22 -47.73
C ASP A 59 12.51 -12.18 -47.75
N GLU A 60 12.56 -11.38 -48.79
CA GLU A 60 13.56 -10.32 -48.97
C GLU A 60 13.43 -9.23 -47.90
N THR A 61 12.21 -8.91 -47.47
CA THR A 61 11.96 -7.94 -46.39
C THR A 61 12.51 -8.41 -45.04
N TYR A 62 12.51 -9.72 -44.78
CA TYR A 62 13.12 -10.30 -43.58
C TYR A 62 14.62 -10.00 -43.55
N PHE A 63 15.32 -10.16 -44.65
CA PHE A 63 16.78 -9.90 -44.73
C PHE A 63 17.12 -8.42 -44.52
N ILE A 64 16.29 -7.52 -45.06
CA ILE A 64 16.45 -6.07 -44.88
C ILE A 64 16.28 -5.74 -43.38
N THR A 65 15.22 -6.23 -42.75
CA THR A 65 14.94 -5.99 -41.33
C THR A 65 16.02 -6.59 -40.42
N GLU A 66 16.47 -7.83 -40.71
CA GLU A 66 17.55 -8.49 -39.95
C GLU A 66 18.89 -7.73 -40.11
N LYS A 67 19.16 -7.21 -41.29
CA LYS A 67 20.30 -6.37 -41.52
C LYS A 67 20.27 -5.10 -40.69
N GLU A 68 19.14 -4.38 -40.72
CA GLU A 68 18.94 -3.14 -39.94
C GLU A 68 19.08 -3.38 -38.43
N GLU A 69 18.53 -4.45 -37.92
CA GLU A 69 18.67 -4.81 -36.51
C GLU A 69 20.15 -5.13 -36.11
N LYS A 70 20.87 -5.86 -36.98
CA LYS A 70 22.27 -6.17 -36.74
C LYS A 70 23.14 -4.94 -36.78
N ILE A 71 22.91 -4.02 -37.73
CA ILE A 71 23.59 -2.74 -37.81
C ILE A 71 23.28 -1.89 -36.59
N LYS A 72 22.03 -1.79 -36.19
CA LYS A 72 21.65 -1.04 -34.99
C LYS A 72 22.34 -1.58 -33.70
N LYS A 73 22.39 -2.90 -33.51
CA LYS A 73 23.12 -3.51 -32.39
C LYS A 73 24.63 -3.24 -32.44
N LEU A 74 25.17 -3.16 -33.67
CA LEU A 74 26.58 -2.78 -33.89
C LEU A 74 26.83 -1.32 -33.53
N ASP A 75 25.93 -0.43 -33.93
CA ASP A 75 26.02 1.01 -33.63
C ASP A 75 25.89 1.27 -32.11
N ASP A 76 24.98 0.60 -31.44
CA ASP A 76 24.84 0.67 -29.97
C ASP A 76 26.15 0.24 -29.27
N LYS A 77 26.77 -0.86 -29.72
CA LYS A 77 28.03 -1.35 -29.17
C LYS A 77 29.20 -0.35 -29.39
N VAL A 78 29.25 0.28 -30.57
CA VAL A 78 30.23 1.34 -30.89
C VAL A 78 30.00 2.57 -30.02
N TYR A 79 28.74 3.00 -29.84
CA TYR A 79 28.37 4.12 -29.00
C TYR A 79 28.84 3.93 -27.54
N TRP A 80 28.51 2.80 -26.93
CA TRP A 80 28.91 2.53 -25.56
C TRP A 80 30.42 2.45 -25.37
N LYS A 81 31.14 1.84 -26.33
CA LYS A 81 32.60 1.74 -26.29
C LYS A 81 33.30 3.10 -26.49
N SER A 82 32.78 3.95 -27.37
CA SER A 82 33.29 5.32 -27.56
C SER A 82 33.08 6.18 -26.30
N ARG A 83 31.93 6.01 -25.61
CA ARG A 83 31.63 6.69 -24.35
C ARG A 83 32.58 6.26 -23.24
N GLU A 84 32.89 4.97 -23.14
CA GLU A 84 33.86 4.42 -22.19
C GLU A 84 35.25 5.03 -22.42
N TYR A 85 35.70 5.10 -23.68
CA TYR A 85 36.99 5.72 -24.05
C TYR A 85 37.01 7.20 -23.66
N LYS A 86 35.96 7.93 -23.91
CA LYS A 86 35.83 9.36 -23.55
C LYS A 86 35.90 9.55 -22.01
N GLN A 87 35.21 8.71 -21.23
CA GLN A 87 35.28 8.77 -19.76
C GLN A 87 36.69 8.45 -19.24
N SER A 88 37.38 7.48 -19.86
CA SER A 88 38.77 7.14 -19.53
C SER A 88 39.71 8.32 -19.79
N LEU A 89 39.58 8.97 -20.95
CA LEU A 89 40.33 10.18 -21.28
C LEU A 89 40.11 11.28 -20.26
N THR A 90 38.85 11.58 -19.93
CA THR A 90 38.49 12.60 -18.93
C THR A 90 39.15 12.35 -17.56
N ARG A 91 39.18 11.08 -17.12
CA ARG A 91 39.85 10.69 -15.86
C ARG A 91 41.36 10.89 -15.95
N GLN A 92 41.99 10.54 -17.08
CA GLN A 92 43.44 10.69 -17.32
C GLN A 92 43.81 12.19 -17.39
N LEU A 93 43.07 13.01 -18.09
CA LEU A 93 43.30 14.47 -18.16
C LEU A 93 43.18 15.16 -16.80
N LYS A 94 42.20 14.76 -15.97
CA LYS A 94 42.08 15.24 -14.57
C LYS A 94 43.27 14.86 -13.68
N ARG A 95 43.94 13.71 -13.94
CA ARG A 95 45.13 13.31 -13.22
C ARG A 95 46.38 14.09 -13.67
N VAL A 96 46.46 14.32 -14.95
CA VAL A 96 47.58 15.05 -15.58
C VAL A 96 47.58 16.55 -15.23
N SER A 97 46.41 17.17 -15.12
CA SER A 97 46.27 18.60 -14.75
C SER A 97 46.90 18.98 -13.40
N LYS A 98 47.30 18.00 -12.63
CA LYS A 98 47.97 18.18 -11.31
C LYS A 98 49.53 17.99 -11.37
N SER A 99 50.11 17.82 -12.57
CA SER A 99 51.54 17.57 -12.73
C SER A 99 52.27 18.71 -13.45
N ALA A 100 53.52 18.95 -13.11
CA ALA A 100 54.33 20.05 -13.67
C ALA A 100 54.60 19.92 -15.22
N ASP A 101 54.30 18.78 -15.82
CA ASP A 101 54.50 18.48 -17.26
C ASP A 101 53.14 18.15 -17.90
N SER A 102 52.15 19.03 -17.67
CA SER A 102 50.72 18.77 -17.99
C SER A 102 50.45 18.72 -19.50
N ASP A 103 51.05 19.62 -20.29
CA ASP A 103 50.67 19.82 -21.68
C ASP A 103 51.13 18.70 -22.59
N ASN A 104 52.40 18.23 -22.46
CA ASN A 104 52.91 17.09 -23.23
C ASN A 104 52.19 15.76 -22.92
N LYS A 105 51.86 15.50 -21.67
CA LYS A 105 51.12 14.33 -21.29
C LYS A 105 49.65 14.35 -21.72
N ALA A 106 49.01 15.52 -21.73
CA ALA A 106 47.66 15.69 -22.22
C ALA A 106 47.55 15.39 -23.71
N VAL A 107 48.51 15.88 -24.53
CA VAL A 107 48.58 15.62 -25.98
C VAL A 107 48.75 14.11 -26.24
N ILE A 108 49.63 13.42 -25.49
CA ILE A 108 49.82 11.97 -25.64
C ILE A 108 48.51 11.20 -25.33
N HIS A 109 47.81 11.55 -24.27
CA HIS A 109 46.54 10.91 -23.94
C HIS A 109 45.46 11.18 -24.97
N GLN A 110 45.40 12.41 -25.53
CA GLN A 110 44.48 12.79 -26.60
C GLN A 110 44.74 11.95 -27.85
N LYS A 111 46.02 11.87 -28.28
CA LYS A 111 46.43 11.07 -29.47
C LYS A 111 46.05 9.60 -29.31
N LYS A 112 46.32 8.99 -28.12
CA LYS A 112 45.92 7.62 -27.83
C LYS A 112 44.40 7.40 -27.85
N TYR A 113 43.62 8.40 -27.48
CA TYR A 113 42.17 8.35 -27.57
C TYR A 113 41.68 8.36 -29.03
N GLU A 114 42.26 9.21 -29.85
CA GLU A 114 41.94 9.32 -31.32
C GLU A 114 42.33 8.01 -32.03
N GLU A 115 43.49 7.42 -31.74
CA GLU A 115 43.85 6.11 -32.27
C GLU A 115 42.88 4.98 -31.89
N LYS A 116 42.34 5.01 -30.67
CA LYS A 116 41.35 4.03 -30.25
C LYS A 116 40.03 4.22 -30.94
N LEU A 117 39.59 5.48 -31.18
CA LEU A 117 38.39 5.76 -31.94
C LEU A 117 38.51 5.32 -33.41
N THR A 118 39.64 5.59 -34.04
CA THR A 118 39.91 5.15 -35.44
C THR A 118 39.82 3.62 -35.52
N LYS A 119 40.53 2.89 -34.65
CA LYS A 119 40.44 1.42 -34.60
C LYS A 119 39.01 0.90 -34.36
N LEU A 120 38.22 1.58 -33.54
CA LEU A 120 36.82 1.22 -33.32
C LEU A 120 35.93 1.45 -34.54
N GLN A 121 36.20 2.51 -35.33
CA GLN A 121 35.51 2.79 -36.58
C GLN A 121 35.88 1.78 -37.68
N ASP A 122 37.17 1.43 -37.81
CA ASP A 122 37.65 0.39 -38.74
C ASP A 122 37.02 -0.96 -38.39
N TRP A 123 36.98 -1.33 -37.12
CA TRP A 123 36.32 -2.56 -36.63
C TRP A 123 34.81 -2.54 -36.96
N ARG A 124 34.10 -1.40 -36.78
CA ARG A 124 32.71 -1.23 -37.18
C ARG A 124 32.51 -1.52 -38.66
N LYS A 125 33.35 -0.93 -39.51
CA LYS A 125 33.29 -1.08 -40.98
C LYS A 125 33.45 -2.54 -41.40
N LEU A 126 34.45 -3.24 -40.85
CA LEU A 126 34.66 -4.67 -41.09
C LEU A 126 33.48 -5.55 -40.65
N GLN A 127 32.86 -5.24 -39.53
CA GLN A 127 31.68 -5.97 -39.07
C GLN A 127 30.47 -5.69 -39.99
N GLU A 128 30.27 -4.47 -40.44
CA GLU A 128 29.21 -4.11 -41.37
C GLU A 128 29.38 -4.80 -42.72
N GLU A 129 30.62 -4.87 -43.26
CA GLU A 129 30.94 -5.63 -44.48
C GLU A 129 30.65 -7.12 -44.30
N SER A 130 30.99 -7.70 -43.16
CA SER A 130 30.66 -9.09 -42.86
C SER A 130 29.13 -9.34 -42.80
N ILE A 131 28.37 -8.41 -42.23
CA ILE A 131 26.88 -8.50 -42.20
C ILE A 131 26.35 -8.47 -43.63
N ASN A 132 26.87 -7.59 -44.48
CA ASN A 132 26.44 -7.48 -45.87
C ASN A 132 26.78 -8.74 -46.68
N LEU A 133 27.98 -9.28 -46.57
CA LEU A 133 28.40 -10.53 -47.28
C LEU A 133 27.56 -11.74 -46.91
N ASN A 134 27.19 -11.90 -45.65
CA ASN A 134 26.35 -13.03 -45.18
C ASN A 134 24.91 -12.94 -45.72
N ILE A 135 24.42 -11.77 -46.10
CA ILE A 135 23.07 -11.58 -46.65
C ILE A 135 23.04 -11.84 -48.14
N VAL A 136 24.05 -11.38 -48.88
CA VAL A 136 24.15 -11.57 -50.36
C VAL A 136 24.15 -13.07 -50.74
N ASN A 137 24.76 -13.95 -49.96
CA ASN A 137 24.77 -15.40 -50.23
C ASN A 137 23.37 -16.06 -50.22
N VAL A 138 22.36 -15.44 -49.66
CA VAL A 138 20.98 -15.94 -49.59
C VAL A 138 20.11 -15.43 -50.75
N GLU A 139 20.47 -14.30 -51.35
CA GLU A 139 19.78 -13.75 -52.55
C GLU A 139 19.92 -14.66 -53.77
N GLN A 140 20.91 -15.56 -53.83
CA GLN A 140 21.20 -16.48 -54.90
C GLN A 140 20.41 -17.80 -54.89
N LEU A 141 19.51 -18.00 -53.88
CA LEU A 141 18.67 -19.20 -53.85
C LEU A 141 17.69 -19.28 -55.02
N ASP A 142 17.63 -20.49 -55.62
CA ASP A 142 16.74 -20.77 -56.74
C ASP A 142 15.27 -20.40 -56.43
N LYS A 143 14.55 -19.85 -57.40
CA LYS A 143 13.15 -19.43 -57.30
C LYS A 143 12.22 -20.57 -56.89
N SER A 144 12.54 -21.80 -57.27
CA SER A 144 11.80 -23.00 -56.90
C SER A 144 11.87 -23.30 -55.40
N VAL A 145 13.06 -23.14 -54.84
CA VAL A 145 13.29 -23.33 -53.37
C VAL A 145 12.58 -22.26 -52.55
N LYS A 146 12.62 -20.99 -53.02
CA LYS A 146 11.88 -19.89 -52.38
C LYS A 146 10.35 -20.15 -52.40
N ALA A 147 9.79 -20.61 -53.52
CA ALA A 147 8.38 -20.91 -53.65
C ALA A 147 7.94 -22.05 -52.73
N THR A 148 8.73 -23.14 -52.70
CA THR A 148 8.45 -24.30 -51.79
C THR A 148 8.53 -23.88 -50.34
N ALA A 149 9.54 -23.10 -49.90
CA ALA A 149 9.67 -22.64 -48.56
C ALA A 149 8.52 -21.69 -48.14
N LYS A 150 8.01 -20.86 -49.04
CA LYS A 150 6.85 -20.01 -48.84
C LYS A 150 5.57 -20.83 -48.62
N THR A 151 5.32 -21.83 -49.46
CA THR A 151 4.16 -22.69 -49.30
C THR A 151 4.17 -23.45 -48.00
N GLU A 152 5.34 -23.95 -47.57
CA GLU A 152 5.48 -24.65 -46.29
C GLU A 152 5.33 -23.66 -45.10
N TYR A 153 5.82 -22.43 -45.22
CA TYR A 153 5.59 -21.39 -44.22
C TYR A 153 4.11 -21.09 -44.04
N ASP A 154 3.36 -20.88 -45.13
CA ASP A 154 1.92 -20.58 -45.07
C ASP A 154 1.14 -21.75 -44.47
N ARG A 155 1.49 -23.00 -44.82
CA ARG A 155 0.90 -24.20 -44.24
C ARG A 155 1.16 -24.26 -42.73
N LEU A 156 2.41 -24.18 -42.33
CA LEU A 156 2.78 -24.24 -40.89
C LEU A 156 2.21 -23.08 -40.08
N LYS A 157 2.07 -21.91 -40.65
CA LYS A 157 1.44 -20.76 -39.98
C LYS A 157 -0.01 -21.08 -39.62
N VAL A 158 -0.80 -21.62 -40.57
CA VAL A 158 -2.19 -22.01 -40.32
C VAL A 158 -2.29 -23.17 -39.29
N GLU A 159 -1.39 -24.14 -39.36
CA GLU A 159 -1.31 -25.24 -38.40
C GLU A 159 -0.99 -24.75 -37.01
N PHE A 160 -0.02 -23.84 -36.85
CA PHE A 160 0.38 -23.27 -35.56
C PHE A 160 -0.69 -22.37 -34.95
N ASP A 161 -1.40 -21.58 -35.77
CA ASP A 161 -2.55 -20.80 -35.31
C ASP A 161 -3.66 -21.72 -34.76
N ARG A 162 -3.91 -22.83 -35.44
CA ARG A 162 -4.87 -23.83 -34.98
C ARG A 162 -4.42 -24.52 -33.67
N GLU A 163 -3.18 -24.96 -33.59
CA GLU A 163 -2.62 -25.56 -32.37
C GLU A 163 -2.70 -24.59 -31.19
N PHE A 164 -2.38 -23.29 -31.42
CA PHE A 164 -2.45 -22.28 -30.42
C PHE A 164 -3.88 -22.09 -29.88
N GLN A 165 -4.88 -22.01 -30.77
CA GLN A 165 -6.28 -21.89 -30.39
C GLN A 165 -6.78 -23.10 -29.60
N ILE A 166 -6.41 -24.33 -30.04
CA ILE A 166 -6.75 -25.56 -29.32
C ILE A 166 -6.14 -25.57 -27.92
N MET A 167 -4.86 -25.20 -27.80
CA MET A 167 -4.16 -25.13 -26.50
C MET A 167 -4.75 -24.08 -25.61
N GLU A 168 -5.02 -22.88 -26.08
CA GLU A 168 -5.64 -21.78 -25.35
C GLU A 168 -7.01 -22.21 -24.78
N THR A 169 -7.87 -22.79 -25.62
CA THR A 169 -9.19 -23.28 -25.22
C THR A 169 -9.10 -24.40 -24.18
N SER A 170 -8.19 -25.35 -24.38
CA SER A 170 -7.96 -26.46 -23.45
C SER A 170 -7.47 -25.95 -22.07
N LEU A 171 -6.54 -25.00 -22.05
CA LEU A 171 -6.03 -24.42 -20.82
C LEU A 171 -7.10 -23.61 -20.09
N LYS A 172 -7.96 -22.88 -20.82
CA LYS A 172 -9.09 -22.13 -20.27
C LYS A 172 -10.09 -23.08 -19.60
N ASN A 173 -10.52 -24.13 -20.28
CA ASN A 173 -11.46 -25.12 -19.75
C ASN A 173 -10.91 -25.84 -18.51
N LYS A 174 -9.64 -26.26 -18.53
CA LYS A 174 -8.97 -26.86 -17.36
C LYS A 174 -8.90 -25.91 -16.17
N THR A 175 -8.72 -24.61 -16.43
CA THR A 175 -8.70 -23.61 -15.36
C THR A 175 -10.08 -23.43 -14.74
N GLU A 176 -11.15 -23.44 -15.56
CA GLU A 176 -12.54 -23.34 -15.07
C GLU A 176 -12.95 -24.59 -14.26
N GLU A 177 -12.63 -25.78 -14.73
CA GLU A 177 -12.89 -27.02 -13.99
C GLU A 177 -12.17 -27.05 -12.63
N ARG A 178 -10.88 -26.70 -12.63
CA ARG A 178 -10.10 -26.60 -11.39
C ARG A 178 -10.67 -25.56 -10.44
N LEU A 179 -11.08 -24.40 -10.96
CA LEU A 179 -11.69 -23.34 -10.18
C LEU A 179 -13.01 -23.78 -9.55
N ASN A 180 -13.87 -24.46 -10.32
CA ASN A 180 -15.16 -24.97 -9.83
C ASN A 180 -14.98 -26.01 -8.72
N SER A 181 -14.04 -26.93 -8.87
CA SER A 181 -13.69 -27.91 -7.84
C SER A 181 -13.15 -27.22 -6.57
N TYR A 182 -12.30 -26.23 -6.74
CA TYR A 182 -11.74 -25.45 -5.64
C TYR A 182 -12.81 -24.63 -4.91
N LEU A 183 -13.74 -24.00 -5.65
CA LEU A 183 -14.87 -23.24 -5.08
C LEU A 183 -15.78 -24.15 -4.26
N LYS A 184 -16.15 -25.33 -4.78
CA LYS A 184 -16.97 -26.30 -4.06
C LYS A 184 -16.32 -26.75 -2.74
N THR A 185 -15.01 -27.00 -2.74
CA THR A 185 -14.24 -27.35 -1.54
C THR A 185 -14.20 -26.21 -0.53
N ASN A 186 -14.02 -24.99 -1.00
CA ASN A 186 -14.00 -23.81 -0.12
C ASN A 186 -15.38 -23.47 0.42
N GLN A 187 -16.46 -23.61 -0.35
CA GLN A 187 -17.84 -23.41 0.10
C GLN A 187 -18.16 -24.25 1.34
N ASN A 188 -17.79 -25.52 1.37
CA ASN A 188 -17.99 -26.40 2.51
C ASN A 188 -17.21 -25.94 3.76
N LYS A 189 -16.00 -25.38 3.56
CA LYS A 189 -15.20 -24.81 4.65
C LYS A 189 -15.80 -23.50 5.17
N ILE A 190 -16.25 -22.64 4.25
CA ILE A 190 -16.91 -21.38 4.58
C ILE A 190 -18.16 -21.65 5.41
N LEU A 191 -19.03 -22.57 4.99
CA LEU A 191 -20.24 -22.94 5.72
C LEU A 191 -19.95 -23.43 7.15
N LYS A 192 -18.89 -24.22 7.35
CA LYS A 192 -18.48 -24.66 8.70
C LYS A 192 -18.01 -23.49 9.57
N ILE A 193 -17.25 -22.57 8.98
CA ILE A 193 -16.73 -21.39 9.68
C ILE A 193 -17.85 -20.41 9.99
N ASP A 194 -18.80 -20.19 9.06
CA ASP A 194 -19.96 -19.31 9.28
C ASP A 194 -20.84 -19.83 10.45
N LYS A 195 -21.06 -21.14 10.55
CA LYS A 195 -21.76 -21.74 11.71
C LYS A 195 -21.04 -21.50 13.03
N GLN A 196 -19.71 -21.61 13.05
CA GLN A 196 -18.90 -21.31 14.23
C GLN A 196 -18.97 -19.82 14.59
N LEU A 197 -18.89 -18.96 13.56
CA LEU A 197 -18.98 -17.52 13.71
C LEU A 197 -20.32 -17.13 14.35
N THR A 198 -21.44 -17.61 13.80
CA THR A 198 -22.78 -17.35 14.31
C THR A 198 -22.93 -17.77 15.79
N LYS A 199 -22.40 -18.95 16.15
CA LYS A 199 -22.46 -19.43 17.54
C LYS A 199 -21.72 -18.47 18.49
N ILE A 200 -20.51 -18.05 18.13
CA ILE A 200 -19.70 -17.17 18.97
C ILE A 200 -20.27 -15.75 19.00
N GLN A 201 -20.85 -15.28 17.89
CA GLN A 201 -21.57 -13.99 17.85
C GLN A 201 -22.76 -13.98 18.78
N ASN A 202 -23.56 -15.05 18.80
CA ASN A 202 -24.71 -15.18 19.71
C ASN A 202 -24.26 -15.22 21.18
N GLU A 203 -23.16 -15.90 21.49
CA GLU A 203 -22.56 -15.91 22.84
C GLU A 203 -22.13 -14.50 23.26
N LEU A 204 -21.44 -13.77 22.38
CA LEU A 204 -21.04 -12.38 22.65
C LEU A 204 -22.27 -11.49 22.86
N GLN A 205 -23.26 -11.60 21.98
CA GLN A 205 -24.48 -10.78 22.05
C GLN A 205 -25.27 -11.03 23.36
N SER A 206 -25.35 -12.28 23.80
CA SER A 206 -25.99 -12.62 25.07
C SER A 206 -25.25 -11.97 26.26
N ASN A 207 -23.93 -12.06 26.30
CA ASN A 207 -23.13 -11.42 27.34
C ASN A 207 -23.26 -9.89 27.35
N LEU A 208 -23.29 -9.27 26.15
CA LEU A 208 -23.44 -7.83 26.00
C LEU A 208 -24.84 -7.35 26.43
N ASN A 209 -25.87 -8.11 26.13
CA ASN A 209 -27.25 -7.78 26.57
C ASN A 209 -27.33 -7.82 28.10
N LEU A 210 -26.73 -8.82 28.73
CA LEU A 210 -26.69 -8.91 30.20
C LEU A 210 -25.91 -7.73 30.81
N GLU A 211 -24.79 -7.33 30.19
CA GLU A 211 -24.01 -6.18 30.62
C GLU A 211 -24.81 -4.88 30.50
N LYS A 212 -25.55 -4.72 29.39
CA LYS A 212 -26.45 -3.56 29.16
C LYS A 212 -27.55 -3.48 30.22
N GLU A 213 -28.23 -4.59 30.52
CA GLU A 213 -29.25 -4.63 31.54
C GLU A 213 -28.72 -4.25 32.92
N ASN A 214 -27.54 -4.74 33.27
CA ASN A 214 -26.89 -4.41 34.53
C ASN A 214 -26.49 -2.91 34.58
N ASN A 215 -25.99 -2.36 33.48
CA ASN A 215 -25.65 -0.94 33.38
C ASN A 215 -26.87 -0.05 33.52
N LEU A 216 -27.99 -0.42 32.89
CA LEU A 216 -29.24 0.32 32.99
C LEU A 216 -29.83 0.32 34.41
N LYS A 217 -29.82 -0.85 35.09
CA LYS A 217 -30.22 -0.94 36.50
C LYS A 217 -29.37 -0.02 37.36
N LEU A 218 -28.06 -0.06 37.20
CA LEU A 218 -27.14 0.76 37.98
C LEU A 218 -27.32 2.26 37.70
N LEU A 219 -27.59 2.65 36.42
CA LEU A 219 -27.84 4.02 36.08
C LEU A 219 -29.14 4.54 36.72
N ASN A 220 -30.22 3.72 36.73
CA ASN A 220 -31.47 4.05 37.43
C ASN A 220 -31.26 4.20 38.93
N GLU A 221 -30.45 3.33 39.56
CA GLU A 221 -30.10 3.47 40.99
C GLU A 221 -29.38 4.78 41.26
N LEU A 222 -28.38 5.15 40.41
CA LEU A 222 -27.63 6.38 40.57
C LEU A 222 -28.49 7.64 40.27
N ASN A 223 -29.46 7.56 39.36
CA ASN A 223 -30.39 8.65 39.11
C ASN A 223 -31.34 8.96 40.25
N ASN A 224 -31.70 7.94 41.03
CA ASN A 224 -32.64 8.05 42.17
C ASN A 224 -31.95 8.40 43.51
N LYS A 225 -30.60 8.53 43.53
CA LYS A 225 -29.89 8.94 44.75
C LYS A 225 -30.00 10.44 44.98
N PRO A 226 -30.28 10.89 46.20
CA PRO A 226 -30.43 12.32 46.53
C PRO A 226 -29.10 13.09 46.49
N SER A 227 -27.97 12.42 46.69
CA SER A 227 -26.62 12.97 46.56
C SER A 227 -25.66 11.88 46.08
N LEU A 228 -24.73 12.27 45.19
CA LEU A 228 -23.72 11.39 44.62
C LEU A 228 -22.33 11.79 45.13
N THR A 229 -21.50 10.78 45.42
CA THR A 229 -20.07 11.01 45.60
C THR A 229 -19.42 11.34 44.23
N GLU A 230 -18.20 11.90 44.25
CA GLU A 230 -17.45 12.22 43.05
C GLU A 230 -17.29 10.99 42.13
N ASN A 231 -16.93 9.84 42.67
CA ASN A 231 -16.80 8.57 41.94
C ASN A 231 -18.13 8.09 41.36
N GLU A 232 -19.25 8.29 42.05
CA GLU A 232 -20.59 7.94 41.55
C GLU A 232 -21.04 8.89 40.45
N THR A 233 -20.68 10.17 40.50
CA THR A 233 -20.93 11.16 39.45
C THR A 233 -20.15 10.77 38.17
N ILE A 234 -18.88 10.43 38.27
CA ILE A 234 -18.07 9.96 37.16
C ILE A 234 -18.70 8.68 36.54
N LYS A 235 -19.11 7.73 37.39
CA LYS A 235 -19.74 6.50 36.94
C LYS A 235 -21.08 6.72 36.24
N LYS A 236 -21.89 7.63 36.75
CA LYS A 236 -23.16 8.05 36.14
C LYS A 236 -22.93 8.67 34.75
N ASN A 237 -22.00 9.61 34.64
CA ASN A 237 -21.64 10.25 33.36
C ASN A 237 -21.16 9.22 32.32
N THR A 238 -20.35 8.26 32.77
CA THR A 238 -19.87 7.15 31.93
C THR A 238 -21.02 6.30 31.38
N LEU A 239 -21.95 5.91 32.24
CA LEU A 239 -23.10 5.08 31.86
C LEU A 239 -24.04 5.83 30.92
N THR A 240 -24.30 7.12 31.18
CA THR A 240 -25.09 7.96 30.28
C THR A 240 -24.47 8.07 28.89
N ALA A 241 -23.16 8.30 28.82
CA ALA A 241 -22.44 8.36 27.54
C ALA A 241 -22.48 7.03 26.78
N LEU A 242 -22.40 5.89 27.47
CA LEU A 242 -22.55 4.56 26.87
C LEU A 242 -23.95 4.36 26.29
N GLU A 243 -25.01 4.79 26.95
CA GLU A 243 -26.38 4.73 26.43
C GLU A 243 -26.56 5.60 25.18
N GLU A 244 -26.08 6.85 25.22
CA GLU A 244 -26.09 7.74 24.05
C GLU A 244 -25.36 7.14 22.86
N LEU A 245 -24.16 6.56 23.08
CA LEU A 245 -23.38 5.91 22.04
C LEU A 245 -24.06 4.64 21.50
N GLN A 246 -24.81 3.91 22.34
CA GLN A 246 -25.56 2.75 21.89
C GLN A 246 -26.74 3.13 21.00
N SER A 247 -27.39 4.26 21.28
CA SER A 247 -28.49 4.79 20.46
C SER A 247 -27.97 5.43 19.17
N ASN A 248 -26.85 6.13 19.20
CA ASN A 248 -26.24 6.78 18.05
C ASN A 248 -25.14 5.91 17.42
N ARG A 249 -25.49 5.17 16.36
CA ARG A 249 -24.57 4.27 15.66
C ARG A 249 -23.59 4.95 14.73
N ASP A 250 -23.74 6.24 14.47
CA ASP A 250 -22.88 6.99 13.55
C ASP A 250 -21.56 7.41 14.20
N ILE A 251 -21.49 7.45 15.52
CA ILE A 251 -20.28 7.79 16.24
C ILE A 251 -19.34 6.60 16.27
N LEU A 252 -18.09 6.80 15.77
CA LEU A 252 -17.00 5.82 15.81
C LEU A 252 -16.13 5.99 17.06
N LEU A 253 -15.75 7.23 17.38
CA LEU A 253 -14.88 7.57 18.49
C LEU A 253 -15.50 8.72 19.29
N ARG A 254 -15.49 8.62 20.62
CA ARG A 254 -15.87 9.71 21.53
C ARG A 254 -14.77 9.89 22.58
N LEU A 255 -14.28 11.10 22.68
CA LEU A 255 -13.51 11.56 23.84
C LEU A 255 -14.48 12.20 24.81
N GLN A 256 -14.41 11.80 26.09
CA GLN A 256 -15.27 12.34 27.14
C GLN A 256 -14.42 12.82 28.32
N ASP A 257 -14.44 14.12 28.54
CA ASP A 257 -13.73 14.84 29.63
C ASP A 257 -12.25 14.41 29.75
N LEU A 258 -11.61 14.17 28.57
CA LEU A 258 -10.27 13.67 28.51
C LEU A 258 -9.29 14.71 29.07
N SER A 259 -8.52 14.32 30.08
CA SER A 259 -7.44 15.13 30.63
C SER A 259 -6.14 14.33 30.67
N MET A 260 -5.03 15.02 30.34
CA MET A 260 -3.69 14.45 30.42
C MET A 260 -2.75 15.42 31.10
N LYS A 261 -2.14 14.96 32.21
CA LYS A 261 -1.23 15.74 33.06
C LYS A 261 0.19 15.15 32.99
N PHE A 262 1.18 16.01 32.81
CA PHE A 262 2.60 15.67 32.90
C PHE A 262 3.19 16.47 34.06
N GLY A 263 3.32 15.89 35.23
CA GLY A 263 3.67 16.62 36.45
C GLY A 263 2.64 17.72 36.73
N GLY A 264 3.09 18.99 36.77
CA GLY A 264 2.20 20.14 36.97
C GLY A 264 1.53 20.70 35.73
N LEU A 265 1.91 20.22 34.51
CA LEU A 265 1.38 20.71 33.25
C LEU A 265 0.16 19.89 32.81
N LYS A 266 -0.97 20.52 32.58
CA LYS A 266 -2.13 19.94 31.91
C LYS A 266 -1.98 20.13 30.40
N ALA A 267 -1.57 19.08 29.68
CA ALA A 267 -1.43 19.11 28.23
C ALA A 267 -2.78 18.96 27.50
N VAL A 268 -3.75 18.29 28.12
CA VAL A 268 -5.16 18.19 27.70
C VAL A 268 -6.01 18.42 28.94
N ASP A 269 -7.07 19.23 28.83
CA ASP A 269 -7.90 19.65 29.96
C ASP A 269 -9.39 19.55 29.60
N HIS A 270 -10.08 18.53 30.09
CA HIS A 270 -11.51 18.23 29.91
C HIS A 270 -11.97 18.26 28.44
N LEU A 271 -11.18 17.68 27.54
CA LEU A 271 -11.48 17.70 26.11
C LEU A 271 -12.55 16.66 25.77
N SER A 272 -13.66 17.11 25.15
CA SER A 272 -14.77 16.27 24.72
C SER A 272 -15.14 16.56 23.27
N PHE A 273 -15.19 15.53 22.43
CA PHE A 273 -15.73 15.59 21.06
C PHE A 273 -16.01 14.18 20.52
N ASP A 274 -16.81 14.14 19.44
CA ASP A 274 -17.14 12.91 18.71
C ASP A 274 -16.56 12.93 17.31
N VAL A 275 -16.12 11.76 16.84
CA VAL A 275 -15.74 11.48 15.44
C VAL A 275 -16.74 10.50 14.86
N LYS A 276 -17.35 10.85 13.71
CA LYS A 276 -18.35 10.02 13.04
C LYS A 276 -17.71 8.98 12.12
N LYS A 277 -18.43 7.92 11.82
CA LYS A 277 -17.99 6.91 10.86
C LYS A 277 -17.88 7.51 9.46
N GLY A 278 -16.80 7.20 8.76
CA GLY A 278 -16.59 7.59 7.37
C GLY A 278 -16.30 9.07 7.15
N GLU A 279 -16.19 9.89 8.20
CA GLU A 279 -15.78 11.29 8.05
C GLU A 279 -14.24 11.44 8.03
N ILE A 280 -13.78 12.52 7.43
CA ILE A 280 -12.45 13.07 7.62
C ILE A 280 -12.56 14.16 8.68
N PHE A 281 -12.08 13.85 9.88
CA PHE A 281 -12.15 14.74 11.03
C PHE A 281 -10.80 15.38 11.29
N GLY A 282 -10.75 16.72 11.34
CA GLY A 282 -9.54 17.50 11.60
C GLY A 282 -9.41 17.93 13.06
N LEU A 283 -8.22 17.82 13.63
CA LEU A 283 -7.86 18.43 14.91
C LEU A 283 -6.79 19.49 14.68
N ILE A 284 -7.13 20.75 14.89
CA ILE A 284 -6.24 21.88 14.66
C ILE A 284 -5.95 22.64 15.94
N GLY A 285 -4.91 23.44 15.94
CA GLY A 285 -4.51 24.29 17.04
C GLY A 285 -3.06 24.72 16.93
N PRO A 286 -2.63 25.75 17.66
CA PRO A 286 -1.25 26.22 17.67
C PRO A 286 -0.29 25.14 18.19
N ASN A 287 1.01 25.40 18.06
CA ASN A 287 2.02 24.52 18.63
C ASN A 287 1.88 24.49 20.17
N GLY A 288 1.99 23.28 20.74
CA GLY A 288 1.75 23.09 22.18
C GLY A 288 0.27 23.00 22.59
N ALA A 289 -0.70 23.11 21.68
CA ALA A 289 -2.13 23.01 22.01
C ALA A 289 -2.59 21.63 22.53
N GLY A 290 -1.72 20.60 22.47
CA GLY A 290 -2.05 19.26 22.97
C GLY A 290 -2.47 18.24 21.89
N LYS A 291 -2.39 18.58 20.60
CA LYS A 291 -2.82 17.71 19.46
C LYS A 291 -2.17 16.32 19.50
N THR A 292 -0.84 16.26 19.54
CA THR A 292 -0.09 15.00 19.61
C THR A 292 -0.37 14.22 20.90
N THR A 293 -0.64 14.92 22.01
CA THR A 293 -1.03 14.29 23.28
C THR A 293 -2.38 13.58 23.14
N VAL A 294 -3.36 14.20 22.49
CA VAL A 294 -4.66 13.58 22.19
C VAL A 294 -4.48 12.31 21.38
N PHE A 295 -3.65 12.33 20.33
CA PHE A 295 -3.37 11.14 19.52
C PHE A 295 -2.70 10.03 20.33
N ASN A 296 -1.73 10.40 21.18
CA ASN A 296 -1.05 9.45 22.04
C ASN A 296 -2.01 8.81 23.06
N CYS A 297 -3.02 9.55 23.54
CA CYS A 297 -4.07 8.97 24.38
C CYS A 297 -5.00 8.03 23.60
N ILE A 298 -5.43 8.38 22.38
CA ILE A 298 -6.27 7.52 21.55
C ILE A 298 -5.54 6.23 21.18
N THR A 299 -4.26 6.33 20.81
CA THR A 299 -3.43 5.17 20.46
C THR A 299 -2.87 4.42 21.67
N GLN A 300 -3.20 4.86 22.88
CA GLN A 300 -2.78 4.27 24.16
C GLN A 300 -1.26 4.29 24.40
N PHE A 301 -0.50 5.14 23.70
CA PHE A 301 0.88 5.44 24.06
C PHE A 301 0.94 6.14 25.42
N TYR A 302 -0.06 7.00 25.69
CA TYR A 302 -0.28 7.58 27.02
C TYR A 302 -1.63 7.11 27.56
N LYS A 303 -1.65 6.73 28.83
CA LYS A 303 -2.89 6.54 29.57
C LYS A 303 -3.37 7.90 30.04
N ALA A 304 -4.60 8.27 29.66
CA ALA A 304 -5.17 9.53 30.13
C ALA A 304 -5.22 9.58 31.65
N SER A 305 -5.01 10.77 32.21
CA SER A 305 -5.08 10.98 33.66
C SER A 305 -6.52 10.94 34.16
N GLU A 306 -7.46 11.50 33.38
CA GLU A 306 -8.89 11.56 33.69
C GLU A 306 -9.70 11.46 32.37
N GLY A 307 -10.98 11.12 32.49
CA GLY A 307 -11.89 10.99 31.36
C GLY A 307 -11.83 9.61 30.68
N GLN A 308 -12.48 9.47 29.52
CA GLN A 308 -12.65 8.19 28.83
C GLN A 308 -12.54 8.37 27.33
N ILE A 309 -12.19 7.27 26.64
CA ILE A 309 -12.08 7.22 25.17
C ILE A 309 -12.88 6.02 24.70
N PHE A 310 -14.11 6.28 24.28
CA PHE A 310 -14.99 5.26 23.74
C PHE A 310 -14.75 5.09 22.25
N TYR A 311 -14.65 3.86 21.81
CA TYR A 311 -14.44 3.49 20.41
C TYR A 311 -15.37 2.35 20.01
N ARG A 312 -15.91 2.39 18.81
CA ARG A 312 -16.76 1.35 18.26
C ARG A 312 -15.92 0.34 17.47
N ASP A 313 -15.72 -0.81 18.05
CA ASP A 313 -14.85 -1.88 17.56
C ASP A 313 -15.34 -2.52 16.23
N ASN A 314 -14.59 -3.50 15.75
CA ASN A 314 -14.91 -4.24 14.51
C ASN A 314 -16.22 -5.03 14.57
N PHE A 315 -16.79 -5.24 15.76
CA PHE A 315 -18.09 -5.90 15.99
C PHE A 315 -19.22 -4.90 16.19
N ASN A 316 -18.93 -3.61 15.98
CA ASN A 316 -19.87 -2.50 16.18
C ASN A 316 -20.27 -2.30 17.67
N GLU A 317 -19.46 -2.82 18.60
CA GLU A 317 -19.63 -2.66 20.02
C GLU A 317 -18.73 -1.54 20.57
N ILE A 318 -19.17 -0.91 21.65
CA ILE A 318 -18.45 0.19 22.30
C ILE A 318 -17.45 -0.37 23.30
N ILE A 319 -16.21 0.02 23.15
CA ILE A 319 -15.12 -0.31 24.05
C ILE A 319 -14.47 0.97 24.58
N ASP A 320 -14.00 0.93 25.82
CA ASP A 320 -13.14 1.98 26.34
C ASP A 320 -11.67 1.64 26.02
N LEU A 321 -11.05 2.47 25.18
CA LEU A 321 -9.66 2.24 24.75
C LEU A 321 -8.67 2.26 25.90
N GLN A 322 -8.95 2.95 27.00
CA GLN A 322 -8.08 2.97 28.18
C GLN A 322 -7.86 1.59 28.80
N ASN A 323 -8.78 0.65 28.55
CA ASN A 323 -8.68 -0.74 29.01
C ASN A 323 -7.90 -1.63 28.04
N ILE A 324 -7.38 -1.09 26.93
CA ILE A 324 -6.67 -1.83 25.90
C ILE A 324 -5.17 -1.53 25.97
N MET A 325 -4.34 -2.54 25.73
CA MET A 325 -2.89 -2.37 25.63
C MET A 325 -2.52 -1.79 24.26
N VAL A 326 -1.51 -0.93 24.18
CA VAL A 326 -1.07 -0.24 22.98
C VAL A 326 -0.91 -1.16 21.76
N HIS A 327 -0.31 -2.33 21.92
CA HIS A 327 -0.10 -3.30 20.84
C HIS A 327 -1.38 -4.00 20.36
N ASN A 328 -2.50 -3.85 21.07
CA ASN A 328 -3.79 -4.40 20.67
C ASN A 328 -4.69 -3.37 19.99
N VAL A 329 -4.36 -2.07 20.07
CA VAL A 329 -5.13 -1.00 19.42
C VAL A 329 -5.26 -1.23 17.91
N ILE A 330 -4.19 -1.69 17.26
CA ILE A 330 -4.20 -2.03 15.84
C ILE A 330 -5.17 -3.17 15.50
N LYS A 331 -5.42 -4.10 16.42
CA LYS A 331 -6.37 -5.21 16.22
C LYS A 331 -7.82 -4.75 16.25
N GLU A 332 -8.08 -3.62 16.91
CA GLU A 332 -9.40 -2.97 16.90
C GLU A 332 -9.65 -2.11 15.66
N GLY A 333 -8.68 -2.08 14.74
CA GLY A 333 -8.79 -1.37 13.47
C GLY A 333 -8.38 0.10 13.55
N ILE A 334 -7.62 0.51 14.57
CA ILE A 334 -7.05 1.85 14.68
C ILE A 334 -5.58 1.79 14.24
N VAL A 335 -5.23 2.58 13.24
CA VAL A 335 -3.84 2.68 12.72
C VAL A 335 -3.42 4.13 12.71
N ARG A 336 -2.15 4.38 13.00
CA ARG A 336 -1.56 5.72 12.96
C ARG A 336 -0.36 5.73 12.02
N THR A 337 -0.25 6.79 11.20
CA THR A 337 1.01 7.16 10.55
C THR A 337 1.85 8.00 11.52
N PHE A 338 3.14 8.01 11.32
CA PHE A 338 4.05 8.87 12.08
C PHE A 338 4.36 10.13 11.27
N GLN A 339 4.79 11.20 11.94
CA GLN A 339 5.18 12.46 11.30
C GLN A 339 6.30 12.24 10.28
N ASN A 340 7.30 11.44 10.64
CA ASN A 340 8.36 11.02 9.72
C ASN A 340 8.00 9.74 9.00
N VAL A 341 8.50 9.58 7.78
CA VAL A 341 8.29 8.37 6.98
C VAL A 341 9.05 7.19 7.60
N GLU A 342 8.30 6.23 8.12
CA GLU A 342 8.80 5.03 8.81
C GLU A 342 8.84 3.82 7.85
N LEU A 343 9.48 3.97 6.69
CA LEU A 343 9.68 2.87 5.73
C LEU A 343 11.06 2.21 5.95
N ILE A 344 11.14 0.93 5.62
CA ILE A 344 12.42 0.22 5.60
C ILE A 344 13.06 0.50 4.23
N TRP A 345 14.12 1.28 4.23
CA TRP A 345 14.72 1.88 3.05
C TRP A 345 15.25 0.87 2.03
N GLU A 346 15.78 -0.24 2.50
CA GLU A 346 16.39 -1.31 1.70
C GLU A 346 15.34 -2.26 1.09
N LEU A 347 14.13 -2.28 1.65
CA LEU A 347 13.07 -3.14 1.15
C LEU A 347 12.37 -2.51 -0.05
N SER A 348 11.85 -3.38 -0.94
CA SER A 348 10.98 -2.94 -2.02
C SER A 348 9.71 -2.29 -1.47
N VAL A 349 9.06 -1.46 -2.29
CA VAL A 349 7.74 -0.87 -1.95
C VAL A 349 6.75 -1.98 -1.60
N LEU A 350 6.70 -3.07 -2.37
CA LEU A 350 5.85 -4.21 -2.09
C LEU A 350 6.15 -4.83 -0.71
N ASP A 351 7.42 -5.06 -0.40
CA ASP A 351 7.81 -5.69 0.86
C ASP A 351 7.55 -4.76 2.06
N ASN A 352 7.69 -3.44 1.90
CA ASN A 352 7.26 -2.47 2.91
C ASN A 352 5.75 -2.57 3.24
N LEU A 353 4.90 -2.79 2.23
CA LEU A 353 3.48 -3.03 2.47
C LEU A 353 3.26 -4.36 3.21
N LEU A 354 4.01 -5.41 2.87
CA LEU A 354 3.91 -6.71 3.53
C LEU A 354 4.30 -6.65 5.01
N VAL A 355 5.26 -5.81 5.38
CA VAL A 355 5.58 -5.51 6.80
C VAL A 355 4.34 -4.96 7.52
N GLY A 356 3.56 -4.08 6.88
CA GLY A 356 2.28 -3.58 7.42
C GLY A 356 1.26 -4.68 7.71
N ALA A 357 1.30 -5.78 6.96
CA ALA A 357 0.41 -6.93 7.19
C ALA A 357 0.87 -7.85 8.34
N HIS A 358 2.02 -7.63 8.96
CA HIS A 358 2.61 -8.57 9.93
C HIS A 358 1.64 -8.92 11.08
N SER A 359 0.89 -7.96 11.58
CA SER A 359 -0.11 -8.18 12.65
C SER A 359 -1.25 -9.12 12.24
N ARG A 360 -1.43 -9.36 10.94
CA ARG A 360 -2.46 -10.22 10.34
C ARG A 360 -1.96 -11.63 10.01
N TYR A 361 -0.63 -11.86 9.95
CA TYR A 361 -0.07 -13.20 9.75
C TYR A 361 -0.41 -14.09 10.95
N ARG A 362 -0.91 -15.30 10.65
CA ARG A 362 -1.37 -16.26 11.66
C ARG A 362 -0.43 -17.44 11.85
N SER A 363 0.57 -17.52 10.99
CA SER A 363 1.55 -18.57 11.03
C SER A 363 2.33 -18.46 12.34
N ASN A 364 2.22 -19.47 13.21
CA ASN A 364 3.06 -19.58 14.41
C ASN A 364 4.54 -19.60 13.99
N PHE A 365 5.41 -19.17 14.88
CA PHE A 365 6.86 -19.15 14.69
C PHE A 365 7.41 -20.43 14.05
N PHE A 366 6.95 -21.61 14.48
CA PHE A 366 7.34 -22.90 13.89
C PHE A 366 6.90 -23.09 12.44
N VAL A 367 5.73 -22.58 12.06
CA VAL A 367 5.23 -22.61 10.66
C VAL A 367 6.05 -21.68 9.77
N GLN A 368 6.48 -20.53 10.31
CA GLN A 368 7.35 -19.59 9.64
C GLN A 368 8.76 -20.16 9.46
N LEU A 369 9.32 -20.79 10.51
CA LEU A 369 10.64 -21.39 10.47
C LEU A 369 10.75 -22.56 9.46
N LEU A 370 9.70 -23.38 9.36
CA LEU A 370 9.66 -24.56 8.49
C LEU A 370 9.17 -24.29 7.06
N HIS A 371 8.89 -23.03 6.69
CA HIS A 371 8.42 -22.61 5.34
C HIS A 371 7.28 -23.49 4.80
N LEU A 372 6.33 -23.85 5.64
CA LEU A 372 5.25 -24.77 5.29
C LEU A 372 4.33 -24.17 4.20
N PRO A 373 3.65 -25.02 3.40
CA PRO A 373 2.77 -24.57 2.29
C PRO A 373 1.67 -23.57 2.71
N LYS A 374 1.28 -23.60 3.98
CA LYS A 374 0.30 -22.66 4.55
C LYS A 374 0.82 -21.22 4.61
N LEU A 375 2.11 -21.05 4.94
CA LEU A 375 2.75 -19.73 4.95
C LEU A 375 2.83 -19.14 3.55
N LYS A 376 3.26 -19.92 2.55
CA LYS A 376 3.33 -19.48 1.15
C LYS A 376 1.98 -18.99 0.64
N ARG A 377 0.89 -19.65 1.04
CA ARG A 377 -0.46 -19.25 0.66
C ARG A 377 -0.91 -17.94 1.33
N GLU A 378 -0.63 -17.76 2.62
CA GLU A 378 -0.90 -16.50 3.32
C GLU A 378 -0.10 -15.35 2.69
N GLU A 379 1.17 -15.58 2.37
CA GLU A 379 2.02 -14.60 1.72
C GLU A 379 1.52 -14.23 0.31
N GLU A 380 1.11 -15.19 -0.51
CA GLU A 380 0.49 -14.93 -1.83
C GLU A 380 -0.75 -14.02 -1.70
N ILE A 381 -1.58 -14.23 -0.68
CA ILE A 381 -2.78 -13.43 -0.42
C ILE A 381 -2.40 -11.98 -0.08
N TYR A 382 -1.44 -11.78 0.81
CA TYR A 382 -1.01 -10.44 1.20
C TYR A 382 -0.24 -9.74 0.09
N ARG A 383 0.54 -10.46 -0.73
CA ARG A 383 1.18 -9.92 -1.94
C ARG A 383 0.16 -9.46 -2.98
N TYR A 384 -0.91 -10.24 -3.15
CA TYR A 384 -2.02 -9.84 -4.02
C TYR A 384 -2.71 -8.57 -3.48
N LYS A 385 -3.08 -8.55 -2.20
CA LYS A 385 -3.68 -7.37 -1.55
C LYS A 385 -2.79 -6.13 -1.67
N ALA A 386 -1.50 -6.27 -1.39
CA ALA A 386 -0.53 -5.18 -1.53
C ALA A 386 -0.47 -4.66 -2.97
N THR A 387 -0.47 -5.57 -3.96
CA THR A 387 -0.46 -5.18 -5.38
C THR A 387 -1.72 -4.41 -5.78
N GLU A 388 -2.91 -4.83 -5.30
CA GLU A 388 -4.16 -4.11 -5.57
C GLU A 388 -4.19 -2.73 -4.89
N ILE A 389 -3.64 -2.60 -3.68
CA ILE A 389 -3.48 -1.31 -3.00
C ILE A 389 -2.55 -0.40 -3.81
N LEU A 390 -1.39 -0.90 -4.23
CA LEU A 390 -0.44 -0.15 -5.05
C LEU A 390 -1.06 0.31 -6.37
N LYS A 391 -1.86 -0.56 -7.01
CA LYS A 391 -2.60 -0.23 -8.23
C LYS A 391 -3.63 0.87 -7.99
N MET A 392 -4.43 0.75 -6.94
CA MET A 392 -5.45 1.73 -6.57
C MET A 392 -4.85 3.12 -6.30
N LEU A 393 -3.68 3.18 -5.68
CA LEU A 393 -2.99 4.43 -5.35
C LEU A 393 -2.01 4.89 -6.44
N ASN A 394 -2.05 4.29 -7.65
CA ASN A 394 -1.12 4.57 -8.76
C ASN A 394 0.37 4.46 -8.36
N LEU A 395 0.69 3.51 -7.48
CA LEU A 395 2.05 3.22 -7.01
C LEU A 395 2.64 1.94 -7.63
N LEU A 396 1.88 1.26 -8.50
CA LEU A 396 2.31 0.00 -9.12
C LEU A 396 3.65 0.08 -9.87
N PRO A 397 3.99 1.18 -10.58
CA PRO A 397 5.28 1.32 -11.23
C PRO A 397 6.49 1.26 -10.28
N TYR A 398 6.28 1.59 -9.01
CA TYR A 398 7.33 1.59 -7.97
C TYR A 398 7.43 0.28 -7.20
N LYS A 399 6.57 -0.69 -7.49
CA LYS A 399 6.37 -1.93 -6.72
C LYS A 399 7.67 -2.64 -6.31
N ASP A 400 8.58 -2.81 -7.26
CA ASP A 400 9.80 -3.59 -7.09
C ASP A 400 11.03 -2.69 -6.79
N PHE A 401 10.86 -1.36 -6.70
CA PHE A 401 11.91 -0.43 -6.34
C PHE A 401 12.10 -0.41 -4.82
N PRO A 402 13.33 -0.25 -4.32
CA PRO A 402 13.57 0.02 -2.91
C PRO A 402 12.97 1.38 -2.54
N ALA A 403 12.58 1.56 -1.28
CA ALA A 403 12.07 2.85 -0.80
C ALA A 403 13.13 3.95 -0.90
N TYR A 404 14.40 3.60 -0.77
CA TYR A 404 15.52 4.52 -0.89
C TYR A 404 15.55 5.20 -2.26
N GLY A 405 15.68 6.54 -2.25
CA GLY A 405 15.80 7.34 -3.47
C GLY A 405 14.50 7.70 -4.17
N LEU A 406 13.35 7.25 -3.66
CA LEU A 406 12.05 7.69 -4.16
C LEU A 406 11.74 9.13 -3.69
N PRO A 407 11.00 9.91 -4.50
CA PRO A 407 10.53 11.24 -4.10
C PRO A 407 9.71 11.20 -2.82
N TYR A 408 9.83 12.25 -1.99
CA TYR A 408 9.23 12.27 -0.66
C TYR A 408 7.69 12.14 -0.69
N GLY A 409 7.01 12.79 -1.64
CA GLY A 409 5.57 12.64 -1.85
C GLY A 409 5.14 11.20 -2.21
N ILE A 410 5.98 10.44 -2.94
CA ILE A 410 5.75 9.02 -3.21
C ILE A 410 5.92 8.20 -1.93
N LEU A 411 6.95 8.48 -1.12
CA LEU A 411 7.18 7.79 0.15
C LEU A 411 6.01 7.97 1.13
N LYS A 412 5.45 9.18 1.24
CA LYS A 412 4.24 9.45 2.06
C LYS A 412 3.03 8.64 1.57
N ARG A 413 2.84 8.50 0.26
CA ARG A 413 1.76 7.69 -0.31
C ARG A 413 1.98 6.19 -0.08
N ILE A 414 3.24 5.71 -0.09
CA ILE A 414 3.59 4.33 0.27
C ILE A 414 3.31 4.07 1.75
N GLU A 415 3.60 5.01 2.63
CA GLU A 415 3.27 4.92 4.05
C GLU A 415 1.75 4.77 4.27
N LEU A 416 0.93 5.57 3.59
CA LEU A 416 -0.53 5.41 3.59
C LEU A 416 -0.95 4.04 3.03
N ALA A 417 -0.35 3.60 1.92
CA ALA A 417 -0.62 2.28 1.34
C ALA A 417 -0.33 1.14 2.35
N ARG A 418 0.74 1.26 3.14
CA ARG A 418 1.11 0.29 4.18
C ARG A 418 0.04 0.19 5.27
N THR A 419 -0.58 1.31 5.68
CA THR A 419 -1.64 1.29 6.72
C THR A 419 -2.86 0.49 6.26
N LEU A 420 -3.18 0.49 4.96
CA LEU A 420 -4.32 -0.23 4.38
C LEU A 420 -4.19 -1.75 4.45
N MET A 421 -2.97 -2.27 4.64
CA MET A 421 -2.76 -3.71 4.78
C MET A 421 -3.46 -4.31 6.00
N THR A 422 -3.80 -3.49 6.99
CA THR A 422 -4.48 -3.91 8.23
C THR A 422 -6.02 -3.82 8.17
N ASP A 423 -6.63 -3.40 7.04
CA ASP A 423 -8.07 -3.11 6.93
C ASP A 423 -8.57 -2.17 8.05
N PRO A 424 -8.05 -0.94 8.12
CA PRO A 424 -8.34 -0.03 9.22
C PRO A 424 -9.77 0.51 9.16
N LYS A 425 -10.40 0.71 10.34
CA LYS A 425 -11.63 1.50 10.51
C LYS A 425 -11.35 2.97 10.78
N LEU A 426 -10.26 3.23 11.52
CA LEU A 426 -9.79 4.56 11.85
C LEU A 426 -8.31 4.69 11.48
N ILE A 427 -8.02 5.62 10.60
CA ILE A 427 -6.64 6.01 10.26
C ILE A 427 -6.37 7.36 10.91
N ILE A 428 -5.36 7.42 11.74
CA ILE A 428 -4.87 8.64 12.38
C ILE A 428 -3.68 9.13 11.57
N LEU A 429 -3.79 10.33 11.01
CA LEU A 429 -2.75 10.98 10.22
C LEU A 429 -2.16 12.15 11.00
N ASP A 430 -0.88 12.06 11.31
CA ASP A 430 -0.14 13.05 12.09
C ASP A 430 0.76 13.87 11.16
N GLU A 431 0.34 15.10 10.84
CA GLU A 431 1.00 16.03 9.94
C GLU A 431 1.45 15.40 8.60
N PRO A 432 0.52 14.75 7.85
CA PRO A 432 0.88 14.00 6.66
C PRO A 432 1.41 14.89 5.52
N ALA A 433 1.09 16.19 5.49
CA ALA A 433 1.58 17.11 4.47
C ALA A 433 2.93 17.77 4.83
N ALA A 434 3.47 17.53 6.04
CA ALA A 434 4.74 18.11 6.43
C ALA A 434 5.86 17.77 5.42
N GLY A 435 6.54 18.79 4.89
CA GLY A 435 7.63 18.65 3.93
C GLY A 435 7.22 18.41 2.48
N LEU A 436 5.93 18.46 2.15
CA LEU A 436 5.41 18.40 0.79
C LEU A 436 5.31 19.80 0.17
N ASN A 437 5.46 19.88 -1.15
CA ASN A 437 5.09 21.07 -1.89
C ASN A 437 3.58 21.10 -2.19
N ASP A 438 3.07 22.22 -2.72
CA ASP A 438 1.64 22.42 -2.96
C ASP A 438 1.02 21.34 -3.88
N LEU A 439 1.74 20.93 -4.94
CA LEU A 439 1.27 19.90 -5.87
C LEU A 439 1.20 18.53 -5.17
N GLU A 440 2.20 18.19 -4.39
CA GLU A 440 2.25 16.94 -3.62
C GLU A 440 1.15 16.93 -2.53
N SER A 441 0.87 18.07 -1.89
CA SER A 441 -0.22 18.21 -0.91
C SER A 441 -1.58 18.00 -1.56
N VAL A 442 -1.82 18.53 -2.76
CA VAL A 442 -3.05 18.27 -3.54
C VAL A 442 -3.19 16.79 -3.90
N GLU A 443 -2.11 16.12 -4.33
CA GLU A 443 -2.13 14.69 -4.62
C GLU A 443 -2.34 13.83 -3.36
N LEU A 444 -1.77 14.25 -2.23
CA LEU A 444 -2.03 13.63 -0.94
C LEU A 444 -3.51 13.76 -0.54
N ALA A 445 -4.10 14.95 -0.68
CA ALA A 445 -5.52 15.22 -0.44
C ALA A 445 -6.43 14.27 -1.22
N LYS A 446 -6.17 14.12 -2.52
CA LYS A 446 -6.90 13.17 -3.39
C LYS A 446 -6.73 11.73 -2.91
N THR A 447 -5.52 11.36 -2.50
CA THR A 447 -5.20 10.02 -1.99
C THR A 447 -5.97 9.73 -0.70
N ILE A 448 -6.03 10.68 0.24
CA ILE A 448 -6.78 10.56 1.51
C ILE A 448 -8.28 10.37 1.24
N ARG A 449 -8.88 11.18 0.37
CA ARG A 449 -10.29 11.03 -0.02
C ARG A 449 -10.55 9.68 -0.68
N LEU A 450 -9.70 9.25 -1.61
CA LEU A 450 -9.81 7.96 -2.28
C LEU A 450 -9.78 6.79 -1.27
N ILE A 451 -8.87 6.86 -0.28
CA ILE A 451 -8.76 5.86 0.79
C ILE A 451 -10.07 5.82 1.59
N ARG A 452 -10.55 6.98 2.09
CA ARG A 452 -11.82 7.05 2.83
C ARG A 452 -12.97 6.39 2.05
N ASP A 453 -13.12 6.75 0.78
CA ASP A 453 -14.26 6.32 -0.04
C ASP A 453 -14.19 4.83 -0.40
N LYS A 454 -13.00 4.33 -0.75
CA LYS A 454 -12.81 2.93 -1.16
C LYS A 454 -12.77 1.95 0.01
N TYR A 455 -12.18 2.34 1.13
CA TYR A 455 -12.11 1.51 2.33
C TYR A 455 -13.26 1.79 3.31
N GLN A 456 -14.06 2.84 3.05
CA GLN A 456 -15.13 3.29 3.95
C GLN A 456 -14.62 3.45 5.39
N CYS A 457 -13.38 3.89 5.53
CA CYS A 457 -12.74 4.13 6.81
C CYS A 457 -12.93 5.57 7.26
N THR A 458 -12.77 5.81 8.54
CA THR A 458 -12.74 7.15 9.14
C THR A 458 -11.30 7.63 9.18
N ILE A 459 -11.08 8.90 8.92
CA ILE A 459 -9.77 9.51 8.97
C ILE A 459 -9.76 10.59 10.04
N PHE A 460 -8.81 10.51 10.94
CA PHE A 460 -8.59 11.52 11.96
C PHE A 460 -7.25 12.20 11.68
N LEU A 461 -7.28 13.46 11.31
CA LEU A 461 -6.15 14.24 10.80
C LEU A 461 -5.72 15.29 11.83
N VAL A 462 -4.43 15.35 12.15
CA VAL A 462 -3.81 16.53 12.75
C VAL A 462 -2.96 17.21 11.69
N GLU A 463 -3.22 18.48 11.47
CA GLU A 463 -2.48 19.29 10.50
C GLU A 463 -2.41 20.75 10.94
N HIS A 464 -1.39 21.43 10.47
CA HIS A 464 -1.23 22.88 10.58
C HIS A 464 -1.31 23.56 9.21
N ASP A 465 -1.29 22.82 8.12
CA ASP A 465 -1.63 23.31 6.77
C ASP A 465 -3.14 23.50 6.66
N MET A 466 -3.56 24.76 6.88
CA MET A 466 -4.99 25.11 6.83
C MET A 466 -5.60 24.91 5.44
N GLY A 467 -4.80 25.02 4.36
CA GLY A 467 -5.26 24.77 3.00
C GLY A 467 -5.74 23.33 2.83
N LEU A 468 -4.91 22.36 3.23
CA LEU A 468 -5.25 20.95 3.21
C LEU A 468 -6.45 20.65 4.12
N VAL A 469 -6.44 21.14 5.37
CA VAL A 469 -7.53 20.88 6.34
C VAL A 469 -8.86 21.37 5.82
N MET A 470 -8.94 22.62 5.34
CA MET A 470 -10.18 23.21 4.82
C MET A 470 -10.67 22.54 3.54
N ASP A 471 -9.76 21.96 2.76
CA ASP A 471 -10.12 21.24 1.55
C ASP A 471 -10.74 19.86 1.87
N ILE A 472 -10.12 19.05 2.76
CA ILE A 472 -10.50 17.64 2.87
C ILE A 472 -11.39 17.28 4.07
N CYS A 473 -11.39 18.08 5.16
CA CYS A 473 -12.11 17.72 6.36
C CYS A 473 -13.62 17.97 6.22
N ASP A 474 -14.42 17.03 6.71
CA ASP A 474 -15.87 17.19 6.84
C ASP A 474 -16.22 18.03 8.08
N ARG A 475 -15.48 17.79 9.18
CA ARG A 475 -15.58 18.52 10.45
C ARG A 475 -14.20 18.75 11.05
N ILE A 476 -14.07 19.82 11.82
CA ILE A 476 -12.82 20.23 12.46
C ILE A 476 -13.11 20.57 13.90
N CYS A 477 -12.23 20.11 14.80
CA CYS A 477 -12.17 20.55 16.19
C CYS A 477 -10.92 21.42 16.37
N ALA A 478 -11.10 22.67 16.78
CA ALA A 478 -10.01 23.57 17.14
C ALA A 478 -9.75 23.51 18.64
N ILE A 479 -8.48 23.34 19.02
CA ILE A 479 -8.04 23.30 20.42
C ILE A 479 -6.92 24.32 20.68
N SER A 480 -6.89 24.83 21.93
CA SER A 480 -5.80 25.65 22.42
C SER A 480 -5.58 25.37 23.90
N PHE A 481 -4.31 25.29 24.34
CA PHE A 481 -3.95 24.95 25.73
C PHE A 481 -4.71 23.74 26.30
N GLY A 482 -4.84 22.70 25.49
CA GLY A 482 -5.52 21.45 25.87
C GLY A 482 -7.04 21.50 25.90
N LYS A 483 -7.67 22.66 25.60
CA LYS A 483 -9.14 22.84 25.65
C LYS A 483 -9.73 23.02 24.27
N LYS A 484 -10.98 22.58 24.11
CA LYS A 484 -11.77 22.80 22.89
C LYS A 484 -12.16 24.27 22.78
N LEU A 485 -11.83 24.89 21.65
CA LEU A 485 -12.29 26.24 21.31
C LEU A 485 -13.61 26.19 20.52
N ALA A 486 -13.64 25.40 19.45
CA ALA A 486 -14.76 25.26 18.57
C ALA A 486 -14.76 23.88 17.88
N ILE A 487 -15.93 23.46 17.43
CA ILE A 487 -16.11 22.29 16.56
C ILE A 487 -17.18 22.58 15.53
N GLY A 488 -16.93 22.29 14.26
CA GLY A 488 -17.88 22.57 13.18
C GLY A 488 -17.31 22.18 11.82
N THR A 489 -18.00 22.60 10.78
CA THR A 489 -17.57 22.48 9.37
C THR A 489 -16.35 23.41 9.13
N PRO A 490 -15.56 23.18 8.07
CA PRO A 490 -14.45 24.07 7.72
C PRO A 490 -14.84 25.55 7.65
N LYS A 491 -16.01 25.86 7.09
CA LYS A 491 -16.51 27.24 6.98
C LYS A 491 -16.82 27.87 8.34
N GLU A 492 -17.45 27.12 9.24
CA GLU A 492 -17.76 27.60 10.60
C GLU A 492 -16.49 27.86 11.40
N ILE A 493 -15.50 26.96 11.29
CA ILE A 493 -14.22 27.11 11.96
C ILE A 493 -13.43 28.32 11.40
N GLN A 494 -13.42 28.51 10.09
CA GLN A 494 -12.78 29.66 9.45
C GLN A 494 -13.37 30.99 9.90
N GLN A 495 -14.69 31.05 10.15
CA GLN A 495 -15.40 32.25 10.58
C GLN A 495 -15.38 32.47 12.11
N SER A 496 -14.89 31.51 12.87
CA SER A 496 -14.86 31.58 14.34
C SER A 496 -13.81 32.56 14.82
N LYS A 497 -14.24 33.68 15.42
CA LYS A 497 -13.35 34.69 15.99
C LYS A 497 -12.39 34.13 17.04
N ILE A 498 -12.89 33.24 17.92
CA ILE A 498 -12.09 32.59 18.98
C ILE A 498 -10.96 31.76 18.37
N VAL A 499 -11.22 31.07 17.26
CA VAL A 499 -10.20 30.29 16.56
C VAL A 499 -9.19 31.21 15.89
N GLN A 500 -9.65 32.27 15.18
CA GLN A 500 -8.77 33.26 14.55
C GLN A 500 -7.84 33.92 15.57
N GLU A 501 -8.37 34.36 16.70
CA GLU A 501 -7.60 35.00 17.79
C GLU A 501 -6.55 34.05 18.39
N SER A 502 -6.87 32.73 18.49
CA SER A 502 -5.91 31.75 19.01
C SER A 502 -4.70 31.49 18.09
N TYR A 503 -4.84 31.76 16.78
CA TYR A 503 -3.75 31.68 15.82
C TYR A 503 -3.00 33.03 15.64
N LEU A 504 -3.67 34.15 15.86
CA LEU A 504 -3.10 35.50 15.72
C LEU A 504 -2.48 36.01 17.01
N GLY A 505 -2.92 35.50 18.17
CA GLY A 505 -2.48 35.93 19.50
C GLY A 505 -1.32 35.12 20.10
N GLY A 506 -0.63 34.32 19.29
CA GLY A 506 0.49 33.47 19.71
C GLY A 506 1.87 34.13 19.55
N GLU A 507 2.02 35.44 19.79
CA GLU A 507 3.32 36.08 20.02
C GLU A 507 3.59 36.23 21.51
#